data_08f1ad63b03c43a36e78fec934e74543
#
_entry.id   08f1ad63b03c43a36e78fec934e74543
#
_cell.length_a   1.000
_cell.length_b   1.000
_cell.length_c   1.000
_cell.angle_alpha   90.00
_cell.angle_beta   90.00
_cell.angle_gamma   90.00
#
_symmetry.space_group_name_H-M   'P 1'
#
loop_
_entity.id
_entity.type
_entity.pdbx_description
1 polymer ?
#
loop_
_entity_poly.entity_id
_entity_poly.type
_entity_poly.pdbx_seq_one_letter_code
_entity_poly.pdbx_strand_id
1 'polypeptide(L)'
;MKQFALFAILATVLLSASEGPNLWDRSHIEQCLTAIEKQKAQGLLSESLYAKKRAMLEARLAGTFKSTALSTKDPGELNLIQNGGFEEINKNSEPNRSRWLWWGGWSWGGDYENFWATPPNVHSGKYAAGIRCKGATGRIGISTPRLPILPGTTELVLTFWGKGEGDNQIFVNFESGATGVLRQQLDPEWKQYTVRGKPEPGATEFTLYIYSIGGGTIYLDDMSLVPVGAKLD
;
A
#
# COMPACT_ATOMS: atom_id res chain seq x y z
N MET A 1 -1.98 -33.39 -2.82
CA MET A 1 -3.31 -32.73 -2.99
C MET A 1 -3.93 -32.17 -1.71
N LYS A 2 -3.31 -32.22 -0.53
CA LYS A 2 -3.86 -31.65 0.73
C LYS A 2 -3.31 -30.26 1.10
N GLN A 3 -2.31 -29.74 0.41
CA GLN A 3 -1.69 -28.42 0.72
C GLN A 3 -2.40 -27.21 0.10
N PHE A 4 -3.19 -27.42 -0.96
CA PHE A 4 -3.90 -26.30 -1.65
C PHE A 4 -5.13 -25.78 -0.90
N ALA A 5 -5.76 -26.61 -0.05
CA ALA A 5 -6.97 -26.21 0.69
C ALA A 5 -6.67 -25.24 1.86
N LEU A 6 -5.45 -25.25 2.40
CA LEU A 6 -5.10 -24.42 3.57
C LEU A 6 -4.75 -22.98 3.17
N PHE A 7 -4.26 -22.78 1.95
CA PHE A 7 -4.02 -21.43 1.41
C PHE A 7 -5.31 -20.66 1.10
N ALA A 8 -6.36 -21.38 0.69
CA ALA A 8 -7.66 -20.79 0.42
C ALA A 8 -8.33 -20.24 1.68
N ILE A 9 -8.17 -20.89 2.84
CA ILE A 9 -8.81 -20.47 4.09
C ILE A 9 -8.16 -19.19 4.64
N LEU A 10 -6.87 -19.00 4.47
CA LEU A 10 -6.19 -17.75 4.93
C LEU A 10 -6.47 -16.56 4.01
N ALA A 11 -6.60 -16.80 2.72
CA ALA A 11 -7.06 -15.80 1.77
C ALA A 11 -8.52 -15.41 2.03
N THR A 12 -9.36 -16.37 2.42
CA THR A 12 -10.79 -16.13 2.70
C THR A 12 -11.00 -15.34 3.99
N VAL A 13 -10.20 -15.55 5.04
CA VAL A 13 -10.28 -14.77 6.29
C VAL A 13 -9.78 -13.32 6.06
N LEU A 14 -8.87 -13.09 5.12
CA LEU A 14 -8.46 -11.73 4.73
C LEU A 14 -9.39 -11.09 3.68
N LEU A 15 -10.19 -11.88 2.95
CA LEU A 15 -11.08 -11.40 1.90
C LEU A 15 -12.55 -11.30 2.33
N SER A 16 -12.97 -11.92 3.45
CA SER A 16 -14.35 -11.82 3.97
C SER A 16 -14.61 -10.59 4.84
N ALA A 17 -13.67 -9.66 4.93
CA ALA A 17 -13.79 -8.42 5.69
C ALA A 17 -14.52 -7.31 4.91
N SER A 18 -15.53 -7.65 4.11
CA SER A 18 -16.30 -6.67 3.33
C SER A 18 -17.55 -6.15 4.04
N GLU A 19 -17.81 -6.54 5.29
CA GLU A 19 -18.99 -6.07 5.99
C GLU A 19 -18.66 -5.64 7.43
N GLY A 20 -18.60 -4.31 7.68
CA GLY A 20 -18.72 -3.74 9.01
C GLY A 20 -17.60 -2.81 9.49
N PRO A 21 -17.93 -1.87 10.37
CA PRO A 21 -17.06 -0.76 10.79
C PRO A 21 -15.92 -1.13 11.76
N ASN A 22 -15.62 -2.41 11.99
CA ASN A 22 -14.57 -2.84 12.92
C ASN A 22 -13.77 -4.04 12.41
N LEU A 23 -12.95 -3.84 11.39
CA LEU A 23 -11.97 -4.83 10.90
C LEU A 23 -11.00 -5.36 11.98
N TRP A 24 -10.96 -4.72 13.14
CA TRP A 24 -10.10 -5.02 14.26
C TRP A 24 -10.88 -5.17 15.56
N ASP A 25 -12.10 -5.72 15.49
CA ASP A 25 -12.79 -6.11 16.70
C ASP A 25 -11.97 -7.18 17.45
N ARG A 26 -12.22 -7.27 18.73
CA ARG A 26 -11.50 -8.19 19.62
C ARG A 26 -11.52 -9.63 19.11
N SER A 27 -12.67 -10.07 18.61
CA SER A 27 -12.88 -11.44 18.11
C SER A 27 -12.00 -11.72 16.88
N HIS A 28 -11.91 -10.76 15.96
CA HIS A 28 -11.08 -10.90 14.78
C HIS A 28 -9.57 -10.94 15.12
N ILE A 29 -9.13 -10.11 16.06
CA ILE A 29 -7.73 -10.13 16.51
C ILE A 29 -7.37 -11.46 17.19
N GLU A 30 -8.26 -12.00 18.02
CA GLU A 30 -8.07 -13.30 18.67
C GLU A 30 -8.02 -14.46 17.64
N GLN A 31 -8.82 -14.40 16.58
CA GLN A 31 -8.72 -15.34 15.45
C GLN A 31 -7.37 -15.23 14.71
N CYS A 32 -6.89 -14.01 14.48
CA CYS A 32 -5.58 -13.78 13.87
C CYS A 32 -4.45 -14.32 14.75
N LEU A 33 -4.49 -14.13 16.07
CA LEU A 33 -3.52 -14.70 17.01
C LEU A 33 -3.50 -16.23 16.93
N THR A 34 -4.66 -16.87 16.97
CA THR A 34 -4.78 -18.33 16.83
C THR A 34 -4.21 -18.82 15.50
N ALA A 35 -4.45 -18.07 14.41
CA ALA A 35 -3.95 -18.42 13.08
C ALA A 35 -2.42 -18.35 12.99
N ILE A 36 -1.78 -17.31 13.53
CA ILE A 36 -0.31 -17.20 13.52
C ILE A 36 0.36 -18.23 14.42
N GLU A 37 -0.25 -18.61 15.55
CA GLU A 37 0.25 -19.69 16.41
C GLU A 37 0.24 -21.03 15.68
N LYS A 38 -0.85 -21.34 14.98
CA LYS A 38 -0.95 -22.54 14.15
C LYS A 38 0.09 -22.56 13.04
N GLN A 39 0.31 -21.42 12.36
CA GLN A 39 1.34 -21.31 11.32
C GLN A 39 2.75 -21.50 11.89
N LYS A 40 3.02 -20.99 13.09
CA LYS A 40 4.28 -21.23 13.79
C LYS A 40 4.49 -22.70 14.12
N ALA A 41 3.51 -23.35 14.69
CA ALA A 41 3.54 -24.77 15.03
C ALA A 41 3.79 -25.67 13.80
N GLN A 42 3.38 -25.22 12.63
CA GLN A 42 3.61 -25.87 11.33
C GLN A 42 4.96 -25.52 10.68
N GLY A 43 5.80 -24.70 11.33
CA GLY A 43 7.08 -24.25 10.77
C GLY A 43 6.96 -23.27 9.59
N LEU A 44 5.77 -22.69 9.36
CA LEU A 44 5.50 -21.78 8.25
C LEU A 44 5.90 -20.33 8.54
N LEU A 45 6.20 -20.01 9.79
CA LEU A 45 6.67 -18.69 10.24
C LEU A 45 8.03 -18.83 10.94
N SER A 46 8.97 -17.98 10.58
CA SER A 46 10.20 -17.82 11.35
C SER A 46 9.89 -17.25 12.73
N GLU A 47 10.76 -17.53 13.73
CA GLU A 47 10.61 -17.03 15.11
C GLU A 47 10.45 -15.50 15.15
N SER A 48 11.32 -14.80 14.42
CA SER A 48 11.31 -13.34 14.36
C SER A 48 10.00 -12.77 13.77
N LEU A 49 9.51 -13.37 12.69
CA LEU A 49 8.26 -12.92 12.04
C LEU A 49 7.03 -13.22 12.92
N TYR A 50 7.02 -14.37 13.60
CA TYR A 50 5.98 -14.72 14.55
C TYR A 50 5.94 -13.72 15.71
N ALA A 51 7.09 -13.45 16.35
CA ALA A 51 7.18 -12.51 17.46
C ALA A 51 6.70 -11.10 17.07
N LYS A 52 7.11 -10.61 15.88
CA LYS A 52 6.66 -9.31 15.37
C LYS A 52 5.15 -9.24 15.14
N LYS A 53 4.57 -10.26 14.50
CA LYS A 53 3.11 -10.31 14.23
C LYS A 53 2.31 -10.42 15.52
N ARG A 54 2.76 -11.25 16.46
CA ARG A 54 2.10 -11.44 17.75
C ARG A 54 2.10 -10.15 18.57
N ALA A 55 3.24 -9.49 18.72
CA ALA A 55 3.35 -8.23 19.44
C ALA A 55 2.42 -7.13 18.86
N MET A 56 2.30 -7.06 17.53
CA MET A 56 1.40 -6.12 16.86
C MET A 56 -0.09 -6.41 17.20
N LEU A 57 -0.50 -7.67 17.18
CA LEU A 57 -1.89 -8.05 17.49
C LEU A 57 -2.21 -7.88 18.97
N GLU A 58 -1.28 -8.23 19.86
CA GLU A 58 -1.44 -8.02 21.32
C GLU A 58 -1.52 -6.52 21.67
N ALA A 59 -0.71 -5.67 21.04
CA ALA A 59 -0.79 -4.22 21.22
C ALA A 59 -2.15 -3.64 20.76
N ARG A 60 -2.74 -4.21 19.72
CA ARG A 60 -4.11 -3.84 19.28
C ARG A 60 -5.18 -4.31 20.26
N LEU A 61 -5.08 -5.53 20.79
CA LEU A 61 -5.99 -6.03 21.84
C LEU A 61 -5.94 -5.18 23.10
N ALA A 62 -4.75 -4.74 23.49
CA ALA A 62 -4.54 -3.90 24.67
C ALA A 62 -4.97 -2.44 24.46
N GLY A 63 -5.41 -2.05 23.25
CA GLY A 63 -5.68 -0.64 22.91
C GLY A 63 -4.45 0.26 22.95
N THR A 64 -3.25 -0.34 23.07
CA THR A 64 -1.96 0.36 23.12
C THR A 64 -1.28 0.47 21.76
N PHE A 65 -1.89 -0.11 20.73
CA PHE A 65 -1.40 -0.02 19.36
C PHE A 65 -1.56 1.43 18.90
N LYS A 66 -0.51 2.19 19.10
CA LYS A 66 -0.36 3.45 18.39
C LYS A 66 0.03 3.06 16.96
N SER A 67 -0.90 3.25 16.03
CA SER A 67 -0.52 3.25 14.61
C SER A 67 0.65 4.22 14.48
N THR A 68 1.85 3.73 14.24
CA THR A 68 3.03 4.57 14.00
C THR A 68 2.87 5.40 12.73
N ALA A 69 1.76 5.21 12.01
CA ALA A 69 1.37 5.97 10.83
C ALA A 69 0.85 7.38 11.15
N LEU A 70 0.54 7.67 12.41
CA LEU A 70 -0.04 8.95 12.80
C LEU A 70 0.87 9.63 13.82
N SER A 71 2.10 9.96 13.42
CA SER A 71 2.92 10.92 14.17
C SER A 71 2.34 12.31 13.95
N THR A 72 1.30 12.63 14.72
CA THR A 72 0.67 13.95 14.68
C THR A 72 1.42 14.89 15.63
N LYS A 73 2.44 15.56 15.17
CA LYS A 73 2.91 16.78 15.82
C LYS A 73 2.13 18.02 15.37
N ASP A 74 1.48 17.93 14.20
CA ASP A 74 0.67 19.03 13.66
C ASP A 74 -0.47 18.45 12.80
N PRO A 75 -1.73 18.94 12.92
CA PRO A 75 -2.83 18.48 12.05
C PRO A 75 -2.57 18.68 10.55
N GLY A 76 -1.59 19.51 10.18
CA GLY A 76 -1.13 19.70 8.81
C GLY A 76 -0.16 18.64 8.28
N GLU A 77 0.33 17.73 9.14
CA GLU A 77 1.32 16.70 8.78
C GLU A 77 0.78 15.27 8.79
N LEU A 78 -0.54 15.09 8.83
CA LEU A 78 -1.13 13.77 8.83
C LEU A 78 -0.92 13.06 7.49
N ASN A 79 0.08 12.20 7.42
CA ASN A 79 0.35 11.36 6.24
C ASN A 79 -0.26 9.97 6.42
N LEU A 80 -1.21 9.58 5.57
CA LEU A 80 -1.83 8.25 5.57
C LEU A 80 -0.94 7.17 4.93
N ILE A 81 0.10 7.55 4.19
CA ILE A 81 1.03 6.61 3.55
C ILE A 81 2.16 6.27 4.52
N GLN A 82 2.40 4.97 4.69
CA GLN A 82 3.60 4.44 5.33
C GLN A 82 4.61 4.04 4.24
N ASN A 83 5.89 4.14 4.58
CA ASN A 83 6.98 3.80 3.65
C ASN A 83 6.83 4.51 2.28
N GLY A 84 6.48 5.80 2.31
CA GLY A 84 6.32 6.62 1.10
C GLY A 84 7.63 6.87 0.36
N GLY A 85 8.77 6.84 1.07
CA GLY A 85 10.12 6.88 0.49
C GLY A 85 10.66 5.50 0.08
N PHE A 86 9.84 4.43 0.16
CA PHE A 86 10.18 3.06 -0.27
C PHE A 86 11.45 2.45 0.36
N GLU A 87 11.92 2.97 1.46
CA GLU A 87 13.15 2.54 2.14
C GLU A 87 13.04 1.17 2.82
N GLU A 88 11.82 0.77 3.19
CA GLU A 88 11.54 -0.55 3.76
C GLU A 88 11.23 -1.55 2.66
N ILE A 89 12.23 -2.34 2.27
CA ILE A 89 12.12 -3.32 1.19
C ILE A 89 11.80 -4.73 1.69
N ASN A 90 11.05 -5.50 0.89
CA ASN A 90 10.78 -6.92 1.11
C ASN A 90 11.73 -7.78 0.26
N LYS A 91 12.85 -8.18 0.82
CA LYS A 91 13.89 -8.97 0.13
C LYS A 91 13.44 -10.36 -0.31
N ASN A 92 12.37 -10.88 0.29
CA ASN A 92 11.86 -12.24 0.03
C ASN A 92 10.63 -12.25 -0.88
N SER A 93 10.29 -11.14 -1.53
CA SER A 93 9.11 -11.11 -2.39
C SER A 93 9.41 -11.68 -3.78
N GLU A 94 8.44 -12.41 -4.31
CA GLU A 94 8.42 -12.86 -5.70
C GLU A 94 8.46 -11.66 -6.67
N PRO A 95 9.04 -11.80 -7.88
CA PRO A 95 9.20 -10.70 -8.84
C PRO A 95 7.93 -9.91 -9.16
N ASN A 96 6.78 -10.55 -9.09
CA ASN A 96 5.47 -9.98 -9.46
C ASN A 96 4.65 -9.53 -8.25
N ARG A 97 5.26 -9.50 -7.06
CA ARG A 97 4.59 -9.05 -5.84
C ARG A 97 5.22 -7.75 -5.35
N SER A 98 4.59 -7.15 -4.34
CA SER A 98 5.16 -5.96 -3.72
C SER A 98 6.58 -6.20 -3.23
N ARG A 99 7.48 -5.37 -3.70
CA ARG A 99 8.89 -5.34 -3.28
C ARG A 99 9.12 -4.45 -2.07
N TRP A 100 8.10 -3.71 -1.65
CA TRP A 100 8.17 -2.76 -0.54
C TRP A 100 7.22 -3.20 0.56
N LEU A 101 7.64 -3.05 1.81
CA LEU A 101 6.76 -3.28 2.94
C LEU A 101 5.61 -2.26 2.92
N TRP A 102 4.46 -2.69 3.38
CA TRP A 102 3.20 -1.95 3.41
C TRP A 102 2.46 -1.86 2.06
N TRP A 103 3.15 -1.78 0.93
CA TRP A 103 2.53 -1.69 -0.40
C TRP A 103 2.12 -3.06 -0.94
N GLY A 104 0.95 -3.14 -1.55
CA GLY A 104 0.54 -4.28 -2.39
C GLY A 104 1.11 -4.15 -3.80
N GLY A 105 1.53 -5.26 -4.40
CA GLY A 105 1.90 -5.31 -5.83
C GLY A 105 0.86 -6.11 -6.61
N TRP A 106 0.52 -5.67 -7.79
CA TRP A 106 -0.41 -6.36 -8.69
C TRP A 106 -0.04 -6.15 -10.15
N SER A 107 -0.57 -7.02 -11.01
CA SER A 107 -0.31 -6.98 -12.44
C SER A 107 -1.43 -7.65 -13.21
N TRP A 108 -1.66 -7.20 -14.43
CA TRP A 108 -2.65 -7.76 -15.33
C TRP A 108 -2.15 -7.69 -16.77
N GLY A 109 -2.00 -8.85 -17.43
CA GLY A 109 -1.63 -8.99 -18.83
C GLY A 109 -0.24 -8.45 -19.20
N GLY A 110 0.57 -9.23 -19.88
CA GLY A 110 1.88 -8.80 -20.39
C GLY A 110 3.06 -9.12 -19.48
N ASP A 111 4.24 -8.70 -19.94
CA ASP A 111 5.52 -8.86 -19.24
C ASP A 111 5.83 -7.58 -18.45
N TYR A 112 6.10 -7.73 -17.16
CA TYR A 112 6.18 -6.61 -16.22
C TYR A 112 7.10 -6.91 -15.04
N GLU A 113 7.56 -5.85 -14.38
CA GLU A 113 8.42 -5.94 -13.21
C GLU A 113 8.18 -4.79 -12.24
N ASN A 114 7.93 -5.13 -10.96
CA ASN A 114 8.11 -4.22 -9.83
C ASN A 114 9.50 -4.46 -9.25
N PHE A 115 10.29 -3.40 -9.05
CA PHE A 115 11.64 -3.50 -8.51
C PHE A 115 11.98 -2.29 -7.63
N TRP A 116 12.89 -2.48 -6.67
CA TRP A 116 13.47 -1.33 -5.97
C TRP A 116 14.54 -0.71 -6.84
N ALA A 117 14.35 0.56 -7.17
CA ALA A 117 15.36 1.36 -7.84
C ALA A 117 16.44 1.79 -6.85
N THR A 118 17.65 1.97 -7.37
CA THR A 118 18.81 2.46 -6.64
C THR A 118 19.41 3.64 -7.41
N PRO A 119 20.32 4.43 -6.83
CA PRO A 119 20.98 5.52 -7.58
C PRO A 119 21.49 5.10 -8.97
N PRO A 120 21.28 5.91 -10.02
CA PRO A 120 20.82 7.29 -9.98
C PRO A 120 19.28 7.46 -10.02
N ASN A 121 18.50 6.40 -9.93
CA ASN A 121 17.04 6.42 -10.08
C ASN A 121 16.32 6.41 -8.70
N VAL A 122 16.81 7.23 -7.77
CA VAL A 122 16.15 7.59 -6.51
C VAL A 122 16.07 9.11 -6.42
N HIS A 123 14.99 9.63 -5.85
CA HIS A 123 14.88 11.07 -5.57
C HIS A 123 15.53 11.39 -4.23
N SER A 124 15.26 10.58 -3.21
CA SER A 124 15.88 10.71 -1.89
C SER A 124 16.25 9.33 -1.32
N GLY A 125 17.01 9.30 -0.25
CA GLY A 125 17.33 8.07 0.45
C GLY A 125 18.17 7.07 -0.37
N LYS A 126 17.81 5.79 -0.26
CA LYS A 126 18.55 4.66 -0.83
C LYS A 126 17.78 3.91 -1.91
N TYR A 127 16.47 3.89 -1.81
CA TYR A 127 15.59 3.14 -2.68
C TYR A 127 14.42 4.00 -3.16
N ALA A 128 13.89 3.68 -4.32
CA ALA A 128 12.63 4.18 -4.86
C ALA A 128 11.82 3.03 -5.45
N ALA A 129 10.54 3.22 -5.70
CA ALA A 129 9.74 2.25 -6.41
C ALA A 129 9.97 2.34 -7.91
N GLY A 130 10.42 1.24 -8.54
CA GLY A 130 10.51 1.08 -9.99
C GLY A 130 9.38 0.18 -10.48
N ILE A 131 8.64 0.63 -11.48
CA ILE A 131 7.54 -0.09 -12.11
C ILE A 131 7.78 -0.10 -13.61
N ARG A 132 8.04 -1.28 -14.17
CA ARG A 132 8.33 -1.46 -15.61
C ARG A 132 7.28 -2.32 -16.26
N CYS A 133 6.69 -1.82 -17.33
CA CYS A 133 5.84 -2.57 -18.23
C CYS A 133 6.59 -2.80 -19.55
N LYS A 134 6.73 -4.06 -19.99
CA LYS A 134 7.48 -4.43 -21.19
C LYS A 134 6.61 -4.59 -22.44
N GLY A 135 5.31 -4.35 -22.33
CA GLY A 135 4.38 -4.52 -23.43
C GLY A 135 3.27 -3.48 -23.43
N ALA A 136 2.76 -3.15 -24.61
CA ALA A 136 1.75 -2.10 -24.81
C ALA A 136 0.38 -2.42 -24.16
N THR A 137 0.11 -3.65 -23.79
CA THR A 137 -1.21 -4.10 -23.29
C THR A 137 -1.25 -4.45 -21.80
N GLY A 138 -0.09 -4.47 -21.13
CA GLY A 138 0.00 -4.81 -19.72
C GLY A 138 -0.27 -3.63 -18.79
N ARG A 139 -0.69 -3.95 -17.58
CA ARG A 139 -0.77 -3.00 -16.45
C ARG A 139 -0.06 -3.60 -15.27
N ILE A 140 0.78 -2.82 -14.65
CA ILE A 140 1.47 -3.21 -13.42
C ILE A 140 1.49 -2.04 -12.47
N GLY A 141 1.33 -2.32 -11.20
CA GLY A 141 1.30 -1.26 -10.21
C GLY A 141 1.47 -1.72 -8.78
N ILE A 142 1.32 -0.73 -7.94
CA ILE A 142 1.28 -0.84 -6.50
C ILE A 142 -0.05 -0.30 -5.98
N SER A 143 -0.45 -0.76 -4.81
CA SER A 143 -1.63 -0.25 -4.13
C SER A 143 -1.34 -0.11 -2.64
N THR A 144 -2.05 0.80 -2.01
CA THR A 144 -2.09 0.87 -0.55
C THR A 144 -2.95 -0.27 0.01
N PRO A 145 -2.81 -0.63 1.29
CA PRO A 145 -3.91 -1.22 2.03
C PRO A 145 -5.13 -0.31 1.98
N ARG A 146 -6.26 -0.76 2.48
CA ARG A 146 -7.40 0.13 2.72
C ARG A 146 -7.01 1.21 3.74
N LEU A 147 -7.20 2.46 3.36
CA LEU A 147 -6.89 3.64 4.14
C LEU A 147 -8.16 4.22 4.73
N PRO A 148 -8.16 4.71 5.98
CA PRO A 148 -9.34 5.31 6.59
C PRO A 148 -9.65 6.67 5.97
N ILE A 149 -10.93 6.96 5.79
CA ILE A 149 -11.45 8.30 5.60
C ILE A 149 -11.78 8.86 6.99
N LEU A 150 -10.96 9.77 7.46
CA LEU A 150 -11.11 10.37 8.78
C LEU A 150 -12.32 11.31 8.83
N PRO A 151 -12.99 11.43 9.99
CA PRO A 151 -14.11 12.36 10.15
C PRO A 151 -13.73 13.78 9.70
N GLY A 152 -14.61 14.44 8.96
CA GLY A 152 -14.39 15.80 8.46
C GLY A 152 -13.47 15.91 7.24
N THR A 153 -12.89 14.82 6.74
CA THR A 153 -12.09 14.83 5.50
C THR A 153 -12.94 15.32 4.33
N THR A 154 -12.52 16.42 3.72
CA THR A 154 -13.17 17.00 2.53
C THR A 154 -12.42 16.74 1.25
N GLU A 155 -11.12 16.49 1.34
CA GLU A 155 -10.23 16.22 0.22
C GLU A 155 -9.08 15.29 0.66
N LEU A 156 -8.59 14.49 -0.27
CA LEU A 156 -7.38 13.66 -0.14
C LEU A 156 -6.33 14.21 -1.09
N VAL A 157 -5.19 14.67 -0.58
CA VAL A 157 -4.12 15.27 -1.38
C VAL A 157 -2.93 14.33 -1.37
N LEU A 158 -2.72 13.63 -2.49
CA LEU A 158 -1.52 12.84 -2.73
C LEU A 158 -0.45 13.70 -3.39
N THR A 159 0.75 13.72 -2.83
CA THR A 159 1.96 14.24 -3.47
C THR A 159 2.97 13.13 -3.61
N PHE A 160 3.75 13.15 -4.67
CA PHE A 160 4.86 12.22 -4.87
C PHE A 160 5.88 12.80 -5.84
N TRP A 161 7.12 12.36 -5.73
CA TRP A 161 8.11 12.57 -6.77
C TRP A 161 8.04 11.42 -7.77
N GLY A 162 8.05 11.78 -9.06
CA GLY A 162 7.95 10.84 -10.16
C GLY A 162 8.93 11.15 -11.28
N LYS A 163 9.44 10.09 -11.90
CA LYS A 163 10.31 10.14 -13.07
C LYS A 163 9.89 9.04 -14.02
N GLY A 164 9.97 9.29 -15.33
CA GLY A 164 9.58 8.32 -16.35
C GLY A 164 10.63 8.13 -17.44
N GLU A 165 10.72 6.90 -17.94
CA GLU A 165 11.61 6.55 -19.05
C GLU A 165 10.81 5.81 -20.13
N GLY A 166 11.14 6.11 -21.41
CA GLY A 166 10.47 5.51 -22.57
C GLY A 166 9.02 5.95 -22.72
N ASP A 167 8.20 5.11 -23.33
CA ASP A 167 6.76 5.37 -23.52
C ASP A 167 5.98 5.03 -22.24
N ASN A 168 6.29 5.79 -21.18
CA ASN A 168 5.68 5.61 -19.88
C ASN A 168 4.34 6.33 -19.76
N GLN A 169 3.38 5.71 -19.10
CA GLN A 169 2.14 6.35 -18.67
C GLN A 169 1.84 5.94 -17.23
N ILE A 170 1.72 6.93 -16.32
CA ILE A 170 1.23 6.68 -14.97
C ILE A 170 -0.28 6.85 -14.90
N PHE A 171 -0.90 5.98 -14.14
CA PHE A 171 -2.27 6.08 -13.66
C PHE A 171 -2.26 6.10 -12.14
N VAL A 172 -2.86 7.11 -11.56
CA VAL A 172 -3.16 7.17 -10.12
C VAL A 172 -4.65 7.22 -9.97
N ASN A 173 -5.23 6.32 -9.18
CA ASN A 173 -6.67 6.20 -9.01
C ASN A 173 -7.02 5.98 -7.54
N PHE A 174 -7.95 6.79 -7.04
CA PHE A 174 -8.61 6.57 -5.76
C PHE A 174 -9.84 5.70 -6.01
N GLU A 175 -9.97 4.58 -5.31
CA GLU A 175 -11.05 3.61 -5.50
C GLU A 175 -11.69 3.21 -4.17
N SER A 176 -12.90 2.64 -4.26
CA SER A 176 -13.59 2.01 -3.13
C SER A 176 -13.89 2.97 -1.98
N GLY A 177 -14.35 4.16 -2.27
CA GLY A 177 -14.78 5.15 -1.27
C GLY A 177 -14.22 6.55 -1.47
N ALA A 178 -13.39 6.75 -2.49
CA ALA A 178 -12.97 8.08 -2.93
C ALA A 178 -12.86 8.14 -4.44
N THR A 179 -12.95 9.33 -5.00
CA THR A 179 -12.79 9.60 -6.43
C THR A 179 -11.63 10.54 -6.67
N GLY A 180 -10.88 10.32 -7.73
CA GLY A 180 -9.76 11.16 -8.15
C GLY A 180 -8.83 10.36 -9.04
N VAL A 181 -8.44 10.92 -10.18
CA VAL A 181 -7.62 10.25 -11.18
C VAL A 181 -6.56 11.19 -11.71
N LEU A 182 -5.34 10.68 -11.85
CA LEU A 182 -4.30 11.27 -12.68
C LEU A 182 -3.94 10.28 -13.76
N ARG A 183 -3.88 10.73 -15.01
CA ARG A 183 -3.34 9.97 -16.14
C ARG A 183 -2.45 10.88 -16.95
N GLN A 184 -1.17 10.59 -17.00
CA GLN A 184 -0.22 11.34 -17.81
C GLN A 184 1.10 10.58 -18.02
N GLN A 185 1.93 11.08 -18.89
CA GLN A 185 3.34 10.69 -18.99
C GLN A 185 4.14 11.42 -17.90
N LEU A 186 5.05 10.71 -17.23
CA LEU A 186 6.00 11.33 -16.31
C LEU A 186 7.19 11.92 -17.09
N ASP A 187 7.70 13.02 -16.57
CA ASP A 187 8.90 13.68 -17.09
C ASP A 187 10.14 12.77 -16.94
N PRO A 188 11.12 12.84 -17.85
CA PRO A 188 12.38 12.09 -17.70
C PRO A 188 13.24 12.56 -16.52
N GLU A 189 12.99 13.74 -16.00
CA GLU A 189 13.60 14.24 -14.77
C GLU A 189 12.64 14.13 -13.59
N TRP A 190 13.17 14.04 -12.38
CA TRP A 190 12.37 14.01 -11.18
C TRP A 190 11.53 15.27 -11.03
N LYS A 191 10.22 15.11 -10.95
CA LYS A 191 9.25 16.18 -10.66
C LYS A 191 8.28 15.77 -9.60
N GLN A 192 7.81 16.75 -8.84
CA GLN A 192 6.74 16.56 -7.89
C GLN A 192 5.38 16.65 -8.59
N TYR A 193 4.53 15.68 -8.30
CA TYR A 193 3.16 15.58 -8.81
C TYR A 193 2.18 15.67 -7.65
N THR A 194 1.00 16.21 -7.92
CA THR A 194 -0.10 16.30 -6.96
C THR A 194 -1.37 15.75 -7.58
N VAL A 195 -2.04 14.86 -6.85
CA VAL A 195 -3.35 14.30 -7.23
C VAL A 195 -4.33 14.57 -6.11
N ARG A 196 -5.51 15.04 -6.47
CA ARG A 196 -6.57 15.34 -5.52
C ARG A 196 -7.70 14.34 -5.66
N GLY A 197 -8.11 13.77 -4.55
CA GLY A 197 -9.25 12.87 -4.44
C GLY A 197 -10.32 13.46 -3.54
N LYS A 198 -11.58 13.05 -3.74
CA LYS A 198 -12.69 13.42 -2.88
C LYS A 198 -13.28 12.15 -2.27
N PRO A 199 -13.48 12.11 -0.94
CA PRO A 199 -14.27 11.06 -0.31
C PRO A 199 -15.68 10.97 -0.91
N GLU A 200 -16.16 9.75 -1.11
CA GLU A 200 -17.57 9.51 -1.45
C GLU A 200 -18.45 9.66 -0.23
N PRO A 201 -19.70 10.12 -0.38
CA PRO A 201 -20.61 10.25 0.74
C PRO A 201 -20.81 8.93 1.49
N GLY A 202 -20.57 8.95 2.79
CA GLY A 202 -20.74 7.77 3.66
C GLY A 202 -19.63 6.74 3.60
N ALA A 203 -18.61 6.92 2.76
CA ALA A 203 -17.46 6.05 2.75
C ALA A 203 -16.59 6.25 4.00
N THR A 204 -16.07 5.15 4.53
CA THR A 204 -15.21 5.13 5.73
C THR A 204 -13.77 4.74 5.40
N GLU A 205 -13.53 4.22 4.21
CA GLU A 205 -12.22 3.77 3.74
C GLU A 205 -12.11 3.90 2.21
N PHE A 206 -10.89 3.85 1.70
CA PHE A 206 -10.58 3.85 0.27
C PHE A 206 -9.27 3.10 0.01
N THR A 207 -8.96 2.86 -1.26
CA THR A 207 -7.68 2.30 -1.70
C THR A 207 -7.09 3.20 -2.78
N LEU A 208 -5.77 3.42 -2.71
CA LEU A 208 -5.01 4.13 -3.74
C LEU A 208 -4.32 3.11 -4.63
N TYR A 209 -4.55 3.18 -5.93
CA TYR A 209 -3.87 2.41 -6.96
C TYR A 209 -2.96 3.31 -7.78
N ILE A 210 -1.74 2.87 -7.99
CA ILE A 210 -0.77 3.54 -8.84
C ILE A 210 -0.17 2.50 -9.77
N TYR A 211 -0.28 2.72 -11.06
CA TYR A 211 0.16 1.74 -12.05
C TYR A 211 0.68 2.37 -13.33
N SER A 212 1.52 1.61 -14.02
CA SER A 212 2.02 1.94 -15.35
C SER A 212 1.19 1.26 -16.43
N ILE A 213 0.99 1.97 -17.53
CA ILE A 213 0.44 1.47 -18.78
C ILE A 213 1.43 1.84 -19.88
N GLY A 214 1.66 0.95 -20.84
CA GLY A 214 2.59 1.19 -21.95
C GLY A 214 3.96 0.59 -21.73
N GLY A 215 4.88 0.84 -22.64
CA GLY A 215 6.17 0.14 -22.75
C GLY A 215 7.33 0.78 -21.99
N GLY A 216 7.08 1.64 -20.99
CA GLY A 216 8.13 2.37 -20.29
C GLY A 216 8.36 1.93 -18.84
N THR A 217 9.21 2.70 -18.18
CA THR A 217 9.47 2.56 -16.74
C THR A 217 9.05 3.83 -16.03
N ILE A 218 8.40 3.70 -14.89
CA ILE A 218 8.15 4.80 -13.95
C ILE A 218 8.89 4.55 -12.64
N TYR A 219 9.39 5.63 -12.05
CA TYR A 219 9.99 5.65 -10.72
C TYR A 219 9.16 6.58 -9.84
N LEU A 220 8.92 6.15 -8.60
CA LEU A 220 8.13 6.88 -7.63
C LEU A 220 8.88 6.95 -6.31
N ASP A 221 8.83 8.11 -5.66
CA ASP A 221 9.51 8.33 -4.39
C ASP A 221 8.80 9.41 -3.56
N ASP A 222 9.12 9.48 -2.27
CA ASP A 222 8.66 10.50 -1.31
C ASP A 222 7.15 10.78 -1.38
N MET A 223 6.38 9.71 -1.32
CA MET A 223 4.92 9.78 -1.39
C MET A 223 4.31 10.22 -0.07
N SER A 224 3.37 11.15 -0.13
CA SER A 224 2.59 11.61 1.01
C SER A 224 1.12 11.77 0.63
N LEU A 225 0.22 11.35 1.50
CA LEU A 225 -1.23 11.46 1.31
C LEU A 225 -1.86 12.10 2.54
N VAL A 226 -2.34 13.33 2.38
CA VAL A 226 -2.88 14.16 3.46
C VAL A 226 -4.41 14.26 3.34
N PRO A 227 -5.18 13.90 4.38
CA PRO A 227 -6.62 14.13 4.44
C PRO A 227 -6.90 15.56 4.92
N VAL A 228 -7.30 16.43 4.00
CA VAL A 228 -7.62 17.83 4.30
C VAL A 228 -8.97 17.92 5.02
N GLY A 229 -9.05 18.75 6.06
CA GLY A 229 -10.24 18.95 6.87
C GLY A 229 -10.50 17.85 7.90
N ALA A 230 -9.65 16.84 7.98
CA ALA A 230 -9.76 15.78 8.98
C ALA A 230 -9.76 16.33 10.40
N LYS A 231 -10.65 15.79 11.23
CA LYS A 231 -10.69 16.05 12.67
C LYS A 231 -10.07 14.86 13.39
N LEU A 232 -9.12 15.15 14.23
CA LEU A 232 -8.49 14.17 15.12
C LEU A 232 -9.09 14.41 16.50
N ASP A 233 -9.96 13.50 16.94
CA ASP A 233 -10.53 13.52 18.29
C ASP A 233 -9.51 13.04 19.33
#